data_d616f211790756a0daa1b56e86283ba2
#
_entry.id   d616f211790756a0daa1b56e86283ba2
#
_cell.length_a   1.000
_cell.length_b   1.000
_cell.length_c   1.000
_cell.angle_alpha   90.00
_cell.angle_beta   90.00
_cell.angle_gamma   90.00
#
_symmetry.space_group_name_H-M   'P 1'
#
loop_
_entity.id
_entity.type
_entity.pdbx_description
1 polymer ?
#
loop_
_entity_poly.entity_id
_entity_poly.type
_entity_poly.pdbx_seq_one_letter_code
_entity_poly.pdbx_strand_id
1 'polypeptide(L)'
;KYARAATRGKTVTIAMLDEHAGSSVGALRHNGFLKGFGIKSGDKQITCIANGGGNTADSQTAMENCLQKNPDIDVVYTINEPSAAGAWTALKNAGKTQSGTTIVSVDGGCAGVRNVKAGVIDATSQQYPLLMASLGVSAVVKYAKTGRKASGYTDTGVNLIAKKPVAGVSSKSVAYGLANCWG
;
A
#
# COMPACT_ATOMS: atom_id res chain seq x y z
N LYS A 1 -0.59 7.01 -7.80
CA LYS A 1 0.27 7.73 -8.78
C LYS A 1 1.39 6.83 -9.32
N TYR A 2 2.19 6.19 -8.45
CA TYR A 2 3.32 5.37 -8.89
C TYR A 2 2.90 4.30 -9.91
N ALA A 3 1.91 3.44 -9.58
CA ALA A 3 1.45 2.39 -10.48
C ALA A 3 0.96 2.94 -11.84
N ARG A 4 0.24 4.06 -11.85
CA ARG A 4 -0.18 4.73 -13.08
C ARG A 4 0.99 5.17 -13.95
N ALA A 5 2.03 5.74 -13.33
CA ALA A 5 3.23 6.17 -14.03
C ALA A 5 4.07 4.97 -14.49
N ALA A 6 4.22 3.93 -13.66
CA ALA A 6 4.94 2.70 -13.98
C ALA A 6 4.33 1.98 -15.20
N THR A 7 3.02 1.98 -15.32
CA THR A 7 2.29 1.42 -16.47
C THR A 7 2.22 2.38 -17.68
N ARG A 8 2.91 3.52 -17.60
CA ARG A 8 2.98 4.54 -18.68
C ARG A 8 1.60 5.02 -19.14
N GLY A 9 0.64 5.05 -18.22
CA GLY A 9 -0.72 5.50 -18.51
C GLY A 9 -1.56 4.57 -19.40
N LYS A 10 -1.10 3.35 -19.66
CA LYS A 10 -1.86 2.34 -20.42
C LYS A 10 -3.13 1.94 -19.68
N THR A 11 -4.10 1.43 -20.40
CA THR A 11 -5.20 0.65 -19.81
C THR A 11 -4.65 -0.66 -19.29
N VAL A 12 -4.97 -1.01 -18.06
CA VAL A 12 -4.41 -2.16 -17.35
C VAL A 12 -5.50 -2.92 -16.59
N THR A 13 -5.20 -4.14 -16.19
CA THR A 13 -6.01 -4.96 -15.30
C THR A 13 -5.51 -4.82 -13.87
N ILE A 14 -6.42 -4.50 -12.94
CA ILE A 14 -6.09 -4.17 -11.55
C ILE A 14 -6.77 -5.16 -10.61
N ALA A 15 -5.99 -5.78 -9.72
CA ALA A 15 -6.49 -6.44 -8.52
C ALA A 15 -6.29 -5.51 -7.31
N MET A 16 -7.32 -5.42 -6.47
CA MET A 16 -7.28 -4.67 -5.23
C MET A 16 -7.51 -5.62 -4.06
N LEU A 17 -6.50 -5.74 -3.18
CA LEU A 17 -6.61 -6.52 -1.95
C LEU A 17 -6.84 -5.57 -0.79
N ASP A 18 -8.08 -5.44 -0.41
CA ASP A 18 -8.55 -4.59 0.67
C ASP A 18 -8.60 -5.36 2.01
N GLU A 19 -8.99 -4.68 3.06
CA GLU A 19 -9.36 -5.28 4.34
C GLU A 19 -10.89 -5.29 4.52
N HIS A 20 -11.35 -5.76 5.68
CA HIS A 20 -12.78 -5.88 5.98
C HIS A 20 -13.55 -4.56 5.82
N ALA A 21 -14.79 -4.66 5.41
CA ALA A 21 -15.70 -3.52 5.30
C ALA A 21 -15.89 -2.82 6.66
N GLY A 22 -16.03 -1.49 6.64
CA GLY A 22 -16.20 -0.67 7.85
C GLY A 22 -14.91 -0.11 8.44
N SER A 23 -13.73 -0.54 7.98
CA SER A 23 -12.47 0.09 8.34
C SER A 23 -12.34 1.48 7.70
N SER A 24 -12.24 2.52 8.54
CA SER A 24 -11.98 3.88 8.05
C SER A 24 -10.59 4.00 7.41
N VAL A 25 -9.60 3.30 7.93
CA VAL A 25 -8.24 3.24 7.38
C VAL A 25 -8.26 2.55 6.01
N GLY A 26 -8.97 1.42 5.91
CA GLY A 26 -9.17 0.72 4.65
C GLY A 26 -9.80 1.60 3.58
N ALA A 27 -10.88 2.29 3.92
CA ALA A 27 -11.55 3.21 3.01
C ALA A 27 -10.65 4.35 2.53
N LEU A 28 -9.86 4.95 3.42
CA LEU A 28 -8.92 6.03 3.07
C LEU A 28 -7.81 5.54 2.13
N ARG A 29 -7.23 4.37 2.39
CA ARG A 29 -6.18 3.76 1.56
C ARG A 29 -6.72 3.36 0.18
N HIS A 30 -7.87 2.67 0.14
CA HIS A 30 -8.57 2.31 -1.09
C HIS A 30 -8.84 3.55 -1.97
N ASN A 31 -9.51 4.54 -1.41
CA ASN A 31 -9.85 5.77 -2.14
C ASN A 31 -8.60 6.56 -2.55
N GLY A 32 -7.56 6.53 -1.71
CA GLY A 32 -6.25 7.12 -2.02
C GLY A 32 -5.59 6.48 -3.23
N PHE A 33 -5.68 5.15 -3.36
CA PHE A 33 -5.20 4.44 -4.54
C PHE A 33 -6.01 4.83 -5.78
N LEU A 34 -7.34 4.78 -5.74
CA LEU A 34 -8.20 5.14 -6.86
C LEU A 34 -7.91 6.57 -7.35
N LYS A 35 -7.90 7.53 -6.42
CA LYS A 35 -7.58 8.94 -6.73
C LYS A 35 -6.17 9.08 -7.32
N GLY A 36 -5.19 8.40 -6.75
CA GLY A 36 -3.81 8.46 -7.21
C GLY A 36 -3.60 7.80 -8.57
N PHE A 37 -4.33 6.73 -8.86
CA PHE A 37 -4.31 6.07 -10.16
C PHE A 37 -5.09 6.87 -11.22
N GLY A 38 -6.08 7.67 -10.82
CA GLY A 38 -6.92 8.48 -11.70
C GLY A 38 -8.16 7.75 -12.20
N ILE A 39 -8.69 6.83 -11.39
CA ILE A 39 -9.90 6.04 -11.66
C ILE A 39 -10.91 6.20 -10.53
N LYS A 40 -12.13 5.71 -10.74
CA LYS A 40 -13.22 5.69 -9.76
C LYS A 40 -13.54 4.27 -9.34
N SER A 41 -14.28 4.12 -8.25
CA SER A 41 -14.88 2.85 -7.88
C SER A 41 -15.75 2.31 -9.03
N GLY A 42 -15.64 1.02 -9.33
CA GLY A 42 -16.35 0.39 -10.45
C GLY A 42 -15.73 0.65 -11.84
N ASP A 43 -14.51 1.26 -11.90
CA ASP A 43 -13.80 1.37 -13.18
C ASP A 43 -13.52 -0.04 -13.75
N LYS A 44 -13.73 -0.21 -15.04
CA LYS A 44 -13.58 -1.49 -15.75
C LYS A 44 -12.16 -2.08 -15.70
N GLN A 45 -11.16 -1.27 -15.41
CA GLN A 45 -9.79 -1.73 -15.19
C GLN A 45 -9.66 -2.54 -13.88
N ILE A 46 -10.56 -2.34 -12.92
CA ILE A 46 -10.58 -3.10 -11.66
C ILE A 46 -11.29 -4.43 -11.93
N THR A 47 -10.54 -5.47 -12.16
CA THR A 47 -11.06 -6.80 -12.52
C THR A 47 -11.28 -7.69 -11.30
N CYS A 48 -10.68 -7.36 -10.17
CA CYS A 48 -10.86 -8.06 -8.91
C CYS A 48 -10.73 -7.10 -7.73
N ILE A 49 -11.70 -7.18 -6.82
CA ILE A 49 -11.59 -6.62 -5.46
C ILE A 49 -11.82 -7.78 -4.51
N ALA A 50 -10.93 -8.00 -3.57
CA ALA A 50 -11.04 -9.07 -2.59
C ALA A 50 -10.59 -8.60 -1.20
N ASN A 51 -11.20 -9.16 -0.16
CA ASN A 51 -10.77 -8.95 1.21
C ASN A 51 -9.59 -9.87 1.52
N GLY A 52 -8.42 -9.30 1.74
CA GLY A 52 -7.20 -10.00 2.14
C GLY A 52 -6.94 -9.97 3.65
N GLY A 53 -7.89 -9.45 4.44
CA GLY A 53 -7.79 -9.42 5.89
C GLY A 53 -6.61 -8.62 6.45
N GLY A 54 -5.85 -7.94 5.60
CA GLY A 54 -4.62 -7.23 5.99
C GLY A 54 -3.48 -8.14 6.43
N ASN A 55 -3.54 -9.44 6.18
CA ASN A 55 -2.52 -10.44 6.51
C ASN A 55 -2.05 -11.25 5.28
N THR A 56 -0.93 -11.95 5.43
CA THR A 56 -0.29 -12.65 4.31
C THR A 56 -1.11 -13.84 3.81
N ALA A 57 -1.67 -14.67 4.70
CA ALA A 57 -2.34 -15.91 4.32
C ALA A 57 -3.66 -15.66 3.58
N ASP A 58 -4.52 -14.80 4.15
CA ASP A 58 -5.80 -14.46 3.53
C ASP A 58 -5.59 -13.71 2.22
N SER A 59 -4.58 -12.83 2.16
CA SER A 59 -4.25 -12.08 0.95
C SER A 59 -3.67 -12.97 -0.15
N GLN A 60 -2.94 -14.04 0.19
CA GLN A 60 -2.52 -15.05 -0.78
C GLN A 60 -3.75 -15.73 -1.40
N THR A 61 -4.65 -16.24 -0.56
CA THR A 61 -5.90 -16.89 -1.03
C THR A 61 -6.74 -15.92 -1.86
N ALA A 62 -6.88 -14.68 -1.42
CA ALA A 62 -7.61 -13.64 -2.16
C ALA A 62 -7.00 -13.38 -3.54
N MET A 63 -5.67 -13.31 -3.62
CA MET A 63 -4.97 -13.12 -4.90
C MET A 63 -5.06 -14.32 -5.81
N GLU A 64 -4.98 -15.55 -5.28
CA GLU A 64 -5.19 -16.79 -6.03
C GLU A 64 -6.58 -16.81 -6.67
N ASN A 65 -7.62 -16.43 -5.93
CA ASN A 65 -8.98 -16.28 -6.44
C ASN A 65 -9.09 -15.19 -7.53
N CYS A 66 -8.36 -14.08 -7.39
CA CYS A 66 -8.29 -13.04 -8.42
C CYS A 66 -7.65 -13.58 -9.71
N LEU A 67 -6.56 -14.34 -9.60
CA LEU A 67 -5.84 -14.92 -10.73
C LEU A 67 -6.66 -16.01 -11.46
N GLN A 68 -7.51 -16.74 -10.74
CA GLN A 68 -8.44 -17.68 -11.36
C GLN A 68 -9.48 -16.97 -12.23
N LYS A 69 -9.94 -15.78 -11.83
CA LYS A 69 -10.91 -14.99 -12.60
C LYS A 69 -10.26 -14.27 -13.77
N ASN A 70 -9.05 -13.76 -13.57
CA ASN A 70 -8.26 -13.09 -14.59
C ASN A 70 -6.76 -13.40 -14.35
N PRO A 71 -6.15 -14.24 -15.18
CA PRO A 71 -4.76 -14.61 -15.03
C PRO A 71 -3.79 -13.45 -15.37
N ASP A 72 -4.24 -12.43 -16.11
CA ASP A 72 -3.40 -11.35 -16.61
C ASP A 72 -3.67 -10.06 -15.83
N ILE A 73 -3.06 -9.95 -14.63
CA ILE A 73 -3.15 -8.79 -13.75
C ILE A 73 -1.86 -7.95 -13.87
N ASP A 74 -2.02 -6.71 -14.33
CA ASP A 74 -0.90 -5.78 -14.53
C ASP A 74 -0.54 -5.01 -13.26
N VAL A 75 -1.53 -4.72 -12.41
CA VAL A 75 -1.35 -3.93 -11.19
C VAL A 75 -2.02 -4.61 -10.02
N VAL A 76 -1.31 -4.75 -8.93
CA VAL A 76 -1.86 -5.17 -7.64
C VAL A 76 -1.72 -4.01 -6.66
N TYR A 77 -2.85 -3.54 -6.16
CA TYR A 77 -2.90 -2.69 -4.98
C TYR A 77 -3.15 -3.55 -3.75
N THR A 78 -2.42 -3.33 -2.68
CA THR A 78 -2.67 -3.97 -1.40
C THR A 78 -2.81 -2.94 -0.29
N ILE A 79 -3.71 -3.25 0.65
CA ILE A 79 -4.04 -2.39 1.77
C ILE A 79 -2.83 -2.14 2.67
N ASN A 80 -1.94 -3.12 2.80
CA ASN A 80 -0.72 -3.08 3.59
C ASN A 80 0.35 -4.05 3.05
N GLU A 81 1.55 -4.00 3.59
CA GLU A 81 2.70 -4.80 3.14
C GLU A 81 2.58 -6.31 3.42
N PRO A 82 1.98 -6.79 4.53
CA PRO A 82 1.68 -8.21 4.68
C PRO A 82 0.79 -8.77 3.56
N SER A 83 -0.21 -7.99 3.13
CA SER A 83 -1.06 -8.35 1.98
C SER A 83 -0.27 -8.40 0.68
N ALA A 84 0.70 -7.51 0.49
CA ALA A 84 1.57 -7.55 -0.69
C ALA A 84 2.46 -8.79 -0.72
N ALA A 85 2.95 -9.25 0.43
CA ALA A 85 3.71 -10.50 0.54
C ALA A 85 2.86 -11.72 0.15
N GLY A 86 1.60 -11.75 0.57
CA GLY A 86 0.64 -12.79 0.16
C GLY A 86 0.35 -12.76 -1.34
N ALA A 87 0.05 -11.57 -1.86
CA ALA A 87 -0.18 -11.38 -3.29
C ALA A 87 1.01 -11.84 -4.15
N TRP A 88 2.23 -11.50 -3.71
CA TRP A 88 3.45 -11.94 -4.37
C TRP A 88 3.58 -13.46 -4.39
N THR A 89 3.28 -14.13 -3.27
CA THR A 89 3.33 -15.59 -3.19
C THR A 89 2.36 -16.23 -4.18
N ALA A 90 1.14 -15.73 -4.28
CA ALA A 90 0.14 -16.21 -5.25
C ALA A 90 0.61 -16.01 -6.70
N LEU A 91 1.14 -14.84 -7.04
CA LEU A 91 1.69 -14.56 -8.37
C LEU A 91 2.85 -15.50 -8.71
N LYS A 92 3.77 -15.70 -7.78
CA LYS A 92 4.90 -16.63 -7.94
C LYS A 92 4.43 -18.06 -8.18
N ASN A 93 3.47 -18.54 -7.40
CA ASN A 93 2.90 -19.88 -7.55
C ASN A 93 2.19 -20.06 -8.90
N ALA A 94 1.60 -19.00 -9.43
CA ALA A 94 0.99 -18.98 -10.76
C ALA A 94 2.01 -18.82 -11.92
N GLY A 95 3.32 -18.87 -11.64
CA GLY A 95 4.37 -18.67 -12.63
C GLY A 95 4.49 -17.23 -13.16
N LYS A 96 3.84 -16.27 -12.50
CA LYS A 96 3.93 -14.85 -12.84
C LYS A 96 5.15 -14.24 -12.16
N THR A 97 6.03 -13.68 -12.93
CA THR A 97 7.21 -12.99 -12.40
C THR A 97 6.91 -11.50 -12.22
N GLN A 98 7.66 -10.85 -11.35
CA GLN A 98 7.53 -9.43 -11.05
C GLN A 98 7.70 -8.51 -12.29
N SER A 99 8.35 -8.96 -13.35
CA SER A 99 8.54 -8.15 -14.57
C SER A 99 7.24 -7.84 -15.31
N GLY A 100 6.15 -8.54 -15.01
CA GLY A 100 4.83 -8.35 -15.65
C GLY A 100 3.78 -7.64 -14.79
N THR A 101 3.94 -7.62 -13.47
CA THR A 101 2.93 -7.09 -12.54
C THR A 101 3.55 -6.02 -11.62
N THR A 102 2.92 -4.87 -11.53
CA THR A 102 3.33 -3.79 -10.60
C THR A 102 2.59 -3.92 -9.27
N ILE A 103 3.30 -4.15 -8.19
CA ILE A 103 2.73 -4.26 -6.83
C ILE A 103 2.99 -2.98 -6.04
N VAL A 104 1.92 -2.34 -5.57
CA VAL A 104 2.02 -1.15 -4.72
C VAL A 104 1.28 -1.35 -3.41
N SER A 105 1.86 -0.82 -2.32
CA SER A 105 1.38 -1.05 -0.97
C SER A 105 1.49 0.19 -0.07
N VAL A 106 1.13 0.00 1.19
CA VAL A 106 1.19 1.02 2.25
C VAL A 106 1.81 0.38 3.49
N ASP A 107 2.52 1.12 4.25
CA ASP A 107 3.02 1.10 5.63
C ASP A 107 4.47 1.59 5.73
N GLY A 108 5.40 1.07 4.95
CA GLY A 108 6.83 1.41 5.06
C GLY A 108 7.47 0.84 6.34
N GLY A 109 6.97 -0.29 6.83
CA GLY A 109 7.62 -1.07 7.87
C GLY A 109 8.95 -1.64 7.38
N CYS A 110 9.86 -2.00 8.30
CA CYS A 110 11.20 -2.46 7.91
C CYS A 110 11.16 -3.73 7.05
N ALA A 111 10.22 -4.65 7.32
CA ALA A 111 10.01 -5.83 6.50
C ALA A 111 9.53 -5.48 5.09
N GLY A 112 8.56 -4.55 4.98
CA GLY A 112 8.02 -4.10 3.70
C GLY A 112 9.06 -3.35 2.86
N VAL A 113 9.85 -2.47 3.47
CA VAL A 113 10.94 -1.79 2.76
C VAL A 113 12.02 -2.78 2.29
N ARG A 114 12.30 -3.85 3.06
CA ARG A 114 13.14 -4.95 2.58
C ARG A 114 12.51 -5.66 1.38
N ASN A 115 11.20 -5.83 1.35
CA ASN A 115 10.48 -6.38 0.20
C ASN A 115 10.55 -5.45 -1.03
N VAL A 116 10.54 -4.12 -0.84
CA VAL A 116 10.83 -3.18 -1.93
C VAL A 116 12.27 -3.35 -2.44
N LYS A 117 13.25 -3.50 -1.53
CA LYS A 117 14.65 -3.77 -1.89
C LYS A 117 14.79 -5.06 -2.71
N ALA A 118 14.15 -6.12 -2.26
CA ALA A 118 14.14 -7.43 -2.93
C ALA A 118 13.38 -7.42 -4.26
N GLY A 119 12.50 -6.45 -4.44
CA GLY A 119 11.68 -6.32 -5.61
C GLY A 119 10.39 -7.14 -5.54
N VAL A 120 9.94 -7.53 -4.38
CA VAL A 120 8.62 -8.13 -4.12
C VAL A 120 7.51 -7.08 -4.21
N ILE A 121 7.79 -5.87 -3.79
CA ILE A 121 6.93 -4.69 -3.88
C ILE A 121 7.66 -3.64 -4.72
N ASP A 122 6.99 -3.00 -5.66
CA ASP A 122 7.59 -1.94 -6.49
C ASP A 122 7.67 -0.62 -5.74
N ALA A 123 6.63 -0.28 -4.99
CA ALA A 123 6.62 0.91 -4.15
C ALA A 123 5.66 0.75 -2.96
N THR A 124 6.03 1.35 -1.82
CA THR A 124 5.19 1.44 -0.62
C THR A 124 5.11 2.87 -0.12
N SER A 125 3.93 3.27 0.37
CA SER A 125 3.74 4.56 1.05
C SER A 125 4.11 4.42 2.52
N GLN A 126 5.28 4.94 2.91
CA GLN A 126 5.79 4.85 4.28
C GLN A 126 5.09 5.87 5.17
N GLN A 127 4.44 5.40 6.22
CA GLN A 127 3.85 6.16 7.32
C GLN A 127 4.78 6.17 8.55
N TYR A 128 4.48 7.01 9.53
CA TYR A 128 5.32 7.22 10.72
C TYR A 128 4.56 6.97 12.02
N PRO A 129 4.24 5.71 12.38
CA PRO A 129 3.42 5.38 13.56
C PRO A 129 4.10 5.76 14.89
N LEU A 130 5.43 5.75 14.96
CA LEU A 130 6.15 6.22 16.14
C LEU A 130 5.94 7.72 16.39
N LEU A 131 5.91 8.52 15.33
CA LEU A 131 5.56 9.95 15.42
C LEU A 131 4.09 10.14 15.81
N MET A 132 3.18 9.35 15.25
CA MET A 132 1.76 9.38 15.63
C MET A 132 1.58 9.09 17.11
N ALA A 133 2.24 8.05 17.63
CA ALA A 133 2.21 7.68 19.04
C ALA A 133 2.79 8.80 19.94
N SER A 134 3.94 9.35 19.59
CA SER A 134 4.60 10.44 20.32
C SER A 134 3.71 11.70 20.41
N LEU A 135 3.10 12.09 19.30
CA LEU A 135 2.18 13.23 19.25
C LEU A 135 0.91 12.95 20.06
N GLY A 136 0.38 11.74 20.02
CA GLY A 136 -0.77 11.32 20.81
C GLY A 136 -0.49 11.40 22.31
N VAL A 137 0.63 10.82 22.75
CA VAL A 137 1.06 10.91 24.17
C VAL A 137 1.26 12.36 24.61
N SER A 138 1.93 13.17 23.77
CA SER A 138 2.14 14.59 24.07
C SER A 138 0.82 15.35 24.21
N ALA A 139 -0.17 15.05 23.39
CA ALA A 139 -1.50 15.65 23.47
C ALA A 139 -2.23 15.27 24.79
N VAL A 140 -2.15 14.01 25.20
CA VAL A 140 -2.73 13.54 26.47
C VAL A 140 -2.05 14.22 27.66
N VAL A 141 -0.72 14.27 27.69
CA VAL A 141 0.05 14.96 28.74
C VAL A 141 -0.32 16.45 28.82
N LYS A 142 -0.43 17.11 27.68
CA LYS A 142 -0.87 18.52 27.64
C LYS A 142 -2.26 18.69 28.20
N TYR A 143 -3.18 17.81 27.83
CA TYR A 143 -4.55 17.84 28.35
C TYR A 143 -4.57 17.66 29.88
N ALA A 144 -3.83 16.69 30.40
CA ALA A 144 -3.76 16.43 31.84
C ALA A 144 -3.21 17.65 32.63
N LYS A 145 -2.24 18.37 32.04
CA LYS A 145 -1.64 19.56 32.69
C LYS A 145 -2.46 20.84 32.55
N THR A 146 -3.22 21.00 31.48
CA THR A 146 -3.82 22.30 31.12
C THR A 146 -5.32 22.29 30.91
N GLY A 147 -5.96 21.11 30.89
CA GLY A 147 -7.38 20.92 30.53
C GLY A 147 -7.66 21.19 29.03
N ARG A 148 -6.66 21.54 28.23
CA ARG A 148 -6.82 21.82 26.79
C ARG A 148 -6.88 20.53 25.99
N LYS A 149 -8.04 20.24 25.40
CA LYS A 149 -8.23 19.10 24.49
C LYS A 149 -7.47 19.33 23.18
N ALA A 150 -6.90 18.26 22.65
CA ALA A 150 -6.44 18.26 21.26
C ALA A 150 -7.63 18.46 20.32
N SER A 151 -7.46 19.18 19.24
CA SER A 151 -8.48 19.41 18.22
C SER A 151 -7.86 19.43 16.84
N GLY A 152 -8.66 19.14 15.83
CA GLY A 152 -8.25 19.13 14.44
C GLY A 152 -7.49 17.86 14.04
N TYR A 153 -6.89 17.93 12.87
CA TYR A 153 -6.12 16.86 12.25
C TYR A 153 -4.63 17.22 12.23
N THR A 154 -3.80 16.28 12.63
CA THR A 154 -2.34 16.42 12.55
C THR A 154 -1.81 15.45 11.50
N ASP A 155 -1.32 15.99 10.40
CA ASP A 155 -0.66 15.21 9.35
C ASP A 155 0.77 14.87 9.78
N THR A 156 1.08 13.60 9.90
CA THR A 156 2.43 13.10 10.20
C THR A 156 3.28 12.90 8.95
N GLY A 157 2.72 13.21 7.79
CA GLY A 157 3.36 13.05 6.49
C GLY A 157 3.40 11.61 6.00
N VAL A 158 3.77 11.47 4.74
CA VAL A 158 3.99 10.19 4.07
C VAL A 158 5.09 10.34 3.03
N ASN A 159 5.94 9.34 2.88
CA ASN A 159 6.91 9.27 1.78
C ASN A 159 6.70 7.99 0.97
N LEU A 160 6.70 8.13 -0.35
CA LEU A 160 6.73 6.97 -1.23
C LEU A 160 8.15 6.41 -1.27
N ILE A 161 8.29 5.12 -0.96
CA ILE A 161 9.55 4.40 -1.07
C ILE A 161 9.49 3.53 -2.31
N ALA A 162 10.47 3.67 -3.19
CA ALA A 162 10.56 2.88 -4.41
C ALA A 162 12.02 2.52 -4.71
N LYS A 163 12.23 1.30 -5.23
CA LYS A 163 13.54 0.86 -5.73
C LYS A 163 13.86 1.50 -7.09
N LYS A 164 12.83 1.62 -7.94
CA LYS A 164 12.93 2.22 -9.28
C LYS A 164 12.05 3.46 -9.33
N PRO A 165 12.62 4.66 -9.28
CA PRO A 165 11.83 5.90 -9.45
C PRO A 165 11.10 5.91 -10.79
N VAL A 166 9.94 6.54 -10.84
CA VAL A 166 9.17 6.74 -12.08
C VAL A 166 9.02 8.24 -12.35
N ALA A 167 9.05 8.61 -13.60
CA ALA A 167 8.96 10.02 -14.00
C ALA A 167 7.65 10.67 -13.51
N GLY A 168 7.74 11.90 -13.01
CA GLY A 168 6.59 12.67 -12.54
C GLY A 168 6.06 12.26 -11.16
N VAL A 169 6.70 11.30 -10.47
CA VAL A 169 6.30 10.87 -9.11
C VAL A 169 7.50 10.95 -8.17
N SER A 170 7.43 11.88 -7.20
CA SER A 170 8.46 11.99 -6.17
C SER A 170 8.48 10.73 -5.31
N SER A 171 9.68 10.17 -5.11
CA SER A 171 9.90 9.01 -4.23
C SER A 171 11.25 9.14 -3.52
N LYS A 172 11.35 8.49 -2.37
CA LYS A 172 12.59 8.31 -1.62
C LYS A 172 13.21 6.96 -1.95
N SER A 173 14.50 6.85 -1.74
CA SER A 173 15.25 5.61 -1.96
C SER A 173 14.92 4.55 -0.90
N VAL A 174 15.25 3.29 -1.21
CA VAL A 174 15.19 2.19 -0.24
C VAL A 174 16.05 2.47 1.00
N ALA A 175 17.23 3.11 0.82
CA ALA A 175 18.09 3.47 1.94
C ALA A 175 17.40 4.45 2.89
N TYR A 176 16.72 5.47 2.36
CA TYR A 176 15.88 6.36 3.16
C TYR A 176 14.78 5.59 3.89
N GLY A 177 14.07 4.71 3.18
CA GLY A 177 13.02 3.91 3.77
C GLY A 177 13.51 3.06 4.94
N LEU A 178 14.67 2.39 4.80
CA LEU A 178 15.28 1.58 5.86
C LEU A 178 15.75 2.41 7.07
N ALA A 179 16.20 3.65 6.84
CA ALA A 179 16.61 4.54 7.92
C ALA A 179 15.42 5.12 8.72
N ASN A 180 14.20 5.07 8.17
CA ASN A 180 13.00 5.65 8.76
C ASN A 180 11.88 4.63 8.96
N CYS A 181 12.13 3.35 8.78
CA CYS A 181 11.13 2.31 8.96
C CYS A 181 10.91 1.99 10.44
N TRP A 182 9.85 1.26 10.71
CA TRP A 182 9.42 0.81 12.03
C TRP A 182 9.13 -0.70 12.01
N GLY A 183 9.23 -1.35 13.15
CA GLY A 183 9.00 -2.81 13.32
C GLY A 183 10.21 -3.69 13.04
#